data_d306299d049004615e4e969702991306
#
_entry.id   d306299d049004615e4e969702991306
#
_cell.length_a   1.000
_cell.length_b   1.000
_cell.length_c   1.000
_cell.angle_alpha   90.00
_cell.angle_beta   90.00
_cell.angle_gamma   90.00
#
_symmetry.space_group_name_H-M   'P 1'
#
loop_
_entity.id
_entity.type
_entity.pdbx_description
1 polymer ?
#
loop_
_entity_poly.entity_id
_entity_poly.type
_entity_poly.pdbx_seq_one_letter_code
_entity_poly.pdbx_strand_id
1 'polypeptide(L)'
;MPTSTQSTFAAAFAVGLALAAISSVQAQTRTPGQVFRDCADVCPEMVVVPSGSFVMGSPAGVGGSDERPQRTVTFARPFAVGRFEVTFAEWDACVAEDGCPRADSPTEGPGHDEGWGRARRPVFNVSWQDANLYVLWLSSKTGQRYRLLSEAEWEYSARSGNSSAYGWGNSISEDRANFNTQIGRTVPVGSYEPNGFGVHDMHGNIEEWVQDCWNDTYSGAPLDGSAWTQGDCDVRVLRGGSWISFPDSLRSARRYGVVSGLRYHFFGFRVARAL
;
A
#
# COMPACT_ATOMS: atom_id res chain seq x y z
N MET A 1 -65.80 9.29 -69.36
CA MET A 1 -64.82 8.33 -68.81
C MET A 1 -63.64 9.19 -68.26
N PRO A 2 -63.41 9.31 -66.99
CA PRO A 2 -62.27 10.06 -66.45
C PRO A 2 -61.12 9.07 -66.21
N THR A 3 -59.96 9.45 -66.63
CA THR A 3 -58.67 8.78 -66.43
C THR A 3 -58.09 9.17 -65.03
N SER A 4 -57.80 8.16 -64.20
CA SER A 4 -57.18 8.29 -62.89
C SER A 4 -55.65 8.36 -63.05
N THR A 5 -55.08 9.40 -62.57
CA THR A 5 -53.63 9.58 -62.44
C THR A 5 -53.19 9.12 -61.06
N GLN A 6 -52.38 8.06 -60.97
CA GLN A 6 -51.76 7.61 -59.74
C GLN A 6 -50.42 8.37 -59.52
N SER A 7 -50.34 9.08 -58.40
CA SER A 7 -49.13 9.72 -57.94
C SER A 7 -48.35 8.79 -56.98
N THR A 8 -47.16 8.37 -57.39
CA THR A 8 -46.21 7.58 -56.58
C THR A 8 -45.39 8.51 -55.69
N PHE A 9 -45.56 8.39 -54.37
CA PHE A 9 -44.71 9.05 -53.39
C PHE A 9 -43.45 8.17 -53.13
N ALA A 10 -42.28 8.67 -53.46
CA ALA A 10 -41.00 8.04 -53.10
C ALA A 10 -40.59 8.55 -51.69
N ALA A 11 -40.56 7.67 -50.72
CA ALA A 11 -40.04 7.96 -49.40
C ALA A 11 -38.50 7.78 -49.40
N ALA A 12 -37.79 8.87 -49.22
CA ALA A 12 -36.34 8.87 -49.00
C ALA A 12 -36.01 8.54 -47.55
N PHE A 13 -35.41 7.37 -47.27
CA PHE A 13 -34.86 7.04 -45.96
C PHE A 13 -33.46 7.68 -45.82
N ALA A 14 -33.32 8.66 -44.99
CA ALA A 14 -32.01 9.21 -44.55
C ALA A 14 -31.44 8.32 -43.44
N VAL A 15 -30.41 7.55 -43.74
CA VAL A 15 -29.64 6.76 -42.76
C VAL A 15 -28.64 7.75 -42.09
N GLY A 16 -28.95 8.19 -40.89
CA GLY A 16 -28.04 8.99 -40.07
C GLY A 16 -26.94 8.09 -39.48
N LEU A 17 -25.69 8.21 -39.94
CA LEU A 17 -24.51 7.64 -39.26
C LEU A 17 -24.25 8.42 -37.96
N ALA A 18 -24.55 7.81 -36.84
CA ALA A 18 -24.11 8.30 -35.53
C ALA A 18 -22.60 7.93 -35.34
N LEU A 19 -21.72 8.89 -35.50
CA LEU A 19 -20.31 8.77 -35.12
C LEU A 19 -20.24 8.74 -33.58
N ALA A 20 -20.01 7.55 -33.02
CA ALA A 20 -19.66 7.40 -31.60
C ALA A 20 -18.26 7.99 -31.39
N ALA A 21 -18.18 9.12 -30.69
CA ALA A 21 -16.91 9.71 -30.24
C ALA A 21 -16.28 8.77 -29.22
N ILE A 22 -15.25 8.04 -29.62
CA ILE A 22 -14.40 7.28 -28.72
C ILE A 22 -13.54 8.31 -27.99
N SER A 23 -13.96 8.70 -26.77
CA SER A 23 -13.13 9.48 -25.86
C SER A 23 -11.95 8.61 -25.46
N SER A 24 -10.78 8.87 -26.03
CA SER A 24 -9.53 8.31 -25.56
C SER A 24 -9.28 8.86 -24.14
N VAL A 25 -9.44 8.03 -23.13
CA VAL A 25 -8.94 8.30 -21.78
C VAL A 25 -7.41 8.34 -21.90
N GLN A 26 -6.88 9.54 -22.01
CA GLN A 26 -5.43 9.75 -21.91
C GLN A 26 -5.02 9.34 -20.50
N ALA A 27 -4.21 8.27 -20.40
CA ALA A 27 -3.54 7.92 -19.17
C ALA A 27 -2.71 9.13 -18.74
N GLN A 28 -3.10 9.79 -17.64
CA GLN A 28 -2.32 10.87 -17.06
C GLN A 28 -0.98 10.30 -16.60
N THR A 29 0.11 10.70 -17.28
CA THR A 29 1.47 10.36 -16.85
C THR A 29 1.74 11.06 -15.53
N ARG A 30 1.77 10.30 -14.44
CA ARG A 30 2.07 10.82 -13.10
C ARG A 30 3.58 10.88 -12.90
N THR A 31 4.08 11.96 -12.32
CA THR A 31 5.50 12.19 -12.11
C THR A 31 5.94 11.82 -10.68
N PRO A 32 7.19 11.37 -10.47
CA PRO A 32 7.72 11.10 -9.14
C PRO A 32 7.50 12.25 -8.16
N GLY A 33 7.09 11.92 -6.93
CA GLY A 33 6.72 12.89 -5.88
C GLY A 33 5.29 13.44 -6.00
N GLN A 34 4.60 13.21 -7.11
CA GLN A 34 3.20 13.66 -7.24
C GLN A 34 2.30 12.92 -6.27
N VAL A 35 1.53 13.68 -5.49
CA VAL A 35 0.49 13.17 -4.60
C VAL A 35 -0.86 13.21 -5.30
N PHE A 36 -1.67 12.17 -5.11
CA PHE A 36 -3.01 12.08 -5.69
C PHE A 36 -3.93 11.16 -4.88
N ARG A 37 -5.22 11.22 -5.17
CA ARG A 37 -6.25 10.27 -4.73
C ARG A 37 -7.02 9.77 -5.95
N ASP A 38 -7.49 8.53 -5.92
CA ASP A 38 -8.34 7.98 -7.00
C ASP A 38 -9.84 8.17 -6.73
N CYS A 39 -10.23 8.58 -5.50
CA CYS A 39 -11.56 9.08 -5.17
C CYS A 39 -11.46 10.18 -4.09
N ALA A 40 -12.50 10.99 -3.93
CA ALA A 40 -12.43 12.23 -3.16
C ALA A 40 -12.26 12.01 -1.65
N ASP A 41 -13.10 11.17 -1.02
CA ASP A 41 -13.28 11.23 0.44
C ASP A 41 -12.65 10.08 1.22
N VAL A 42 -12.66 8.86 0.65
CA VAL A 42 -12.32 7.63 1.37
C VAL A 42 -11.15 6.85 0.77
N CYS A 43 -10.55 7.34 -0.32
CA CYS A 43 -9.36 6.74 -0.90
C CYS A 43 -8.11 7.27 -0.21
N PRO A 44 -7.10 6.41 0.04
CA PRO A 44 -5.83 6.84 0.58
C PRO A 44 -5.11 7.84 -0.33
N GLU A 45 -4.37 8.75 0.28
CA GLU A 45 -3.39 9.55 -0.46
C GLU A 45 -2.28 8.66 -0.97
N MET A 46 -2.03 8.72 -2.27
CA MET A 46 -0.96 8.01 -2.93
C MET A 46 0.15 8.97 -3.30
N VAL A 47 1.40 8.52 -3.23
CA VAL A 47 2.56 9.26 -3.76
C VAL A 47 3.27 8.41 -4.81
N VAL A 48 3.75 9.06 -5.87
CA VAL A 48 4.49 8.39 -6.95
C VAL A 48 5.95 8.21 -6.54
N VAL A 49 6.37 6.96 -6.41
CA VAL A 49 7.75 6.55 -6.16
C VAL A 49 8.46 6.38 -7.50
N PRO A 50 9.68 6.94 -7.68
CA PRO A 50 10.40 6.85 -8.95
C PRO A 50 10.81 5.41 -9.31
N SER A 51 11.01 5.14 -10.61
CA SER A 51 11.81 3.99 -11.04
C SER A 51 13.26 4.15 -10.59
N GLY A 52 13.97 3.03 -10.46
CA GLY A 52 15.37 3.06 -10.03
C GLY A 52 15.82 1.73 -9.45
N SER A 53 17.03 1.69 -8.93
CA SER A 53 17.61 0.51 -8.30
C SER A 53 18.11 0.82 -6.90
N PHE A 54 18.12 -0.18 -6.04
CA PHE A 54 18.68 -0.07 -4.69
C PHE A 54 19.26 -1.41 -4.24
N VAL A 55 20.08 -1.38 -3.21
CA VAL A 55 20.61 -2.58 -2.55
C VAL A 55 19.67 -2.94 -1.40
N MET A 56 18.90 -4.01 -1.55
CA MET A 56 18.00 -4.55 -0.55
C MET A 56 18.74 -5.42 0.46
N GLY A 57 18.30 -5.38 1.71
CA GLY A 57 18.86 -6.19 2.79
C GLY A 57 20.00 -5.53 3.54
N SER A 58 20.58 -6.28 4.49
CA SER A 58 21.66 -5.82 5.37
C SER A 58 23.04 -6.37 4.96
N PRO A 59 24.12 -5.56 5.13
CA PRO A 59 25.48 -6.05 4.92
C PRO A 59 25.87 -7.10 5.97
N ALA A 60 26.98 -7.79 5.71
CA ALA A 60 27.53 -8.76 6.65
C ALA A 60 27.80 -8.10 8.01
N GLY A 61 27.44 -8.78 9.09
CA GLY A 61 27.60 -8.29 10.47
C GLY A 61 26.49 -7.34 10.95
N VAL A 62 25.52 -6.98 10.11
CA VAL A 62 24.35 -6.15 10.50
C VAL A 62 23.08 -6.98 10.35
N GLY A 63 22.19 -6.91 11.35
CA GLY A 63 20.90 -7.59 11.32
C GLY A 63 20.97 -9.13 11.28
N GLY A 64 19.85 -9.76 10.96
CA GLY A 64 19.70 -11.21 10.91
C GLY A 64 20.19 -11.85 9.60
N SER A 65 20.27 -13.19 9.57
CA SER A 65 20.54 -13.96 8.34
C SER A 65 19.40 -13.84 7.32
N ASP A 66 18.20 -13.61 7.81
CA ASP A 66 16.97 -13.38 7.05
C ASP A 66 17.00 -12.10 6.21
N GLU A 67 17.83 -11.12 6.58
CA GLU A 67 18.06 -9.88 5.81
C GLU A 67 19.12 -10.02 4.71
N ARG A 68 19.60 -11.25 4.42
CA ARG A 68 20.74 -11.54 3.52
C ARG A 68 20.43 -12.64 2.51
N PRO A 69 21.20 -12.77 1.39
CA PRO A 69 22.27 -11.85 0.96
C PRO A 69 21.72 -10.49 0.52
N GLN A 70 22.57 -9.43 0.61
CA GLN A 70 22.25 -8.17 -0.09
C GLN A 70 22.14 -8.41 -1.58
N ARG A 71 21.21 -7.72 -2.22
CA ARG A 71 20.95 -7.86 -3.66
C ARG A 71 20.47 -6.56 -4.27
N THR A 72 20.81 -6.31 -5.52
CA THR A 72 20.28 -5.17 -6.25
C THR A 72 18.92 -5.51 -6.81
N VAL A 73 17.91 -4.68 -6.46
CA VAL A 73 16.56 -4.74 -7.00
C VAL A 73 16.35 -3.53 -7.90
N THR A 74 15.70 -3.72 -9.05
CA THR A 74 15.48 -2.68 -10.05
C THR A 74 14.00 -2.54 -10.39
N PHE A 75 13.44 -1.37 -10.17
CA PHE A 75 12.10 -1.00 -10.59
C PHE A 75 12.18 -0.31 -11.96
N ALA A 76 11.76 -1.00 -13.02
CA ALA A 76 11.80 -0.49 -14.38
C ALA A 76 10.83 0.67 -14.64
N ARG A 77 9.80 0.82 -13.80
CA ARG A 77 8.76 1.84 -13.92
C ARG A 77 8.44 2.46 -12.57
N PRO A 78 7.99 3.73 -12.53
CA PRO A 78 7.41 4.31 -11.33
C PRO A 78 6.18 3.52 -10.87
N PHE A 79 5.90 3.54 -9.59
CA PHE A 79 4.70 2.97 -8.97
C PHE A 79 4.16 3.93 -7.92
N ALA A 80 2.95 3.72 -7.44
CA ALA A 80 2.38 4.54 -6.39
C ALA A 80 2.24 3.72 -5.10
N VAL A 81 2.54 4.38 -3.97
CA VAL A 81 2.34 3.82 -2.62
C VAL A 81 1.44 4.74 -1.81
N GLY A 82 0.74 4.18 -0.82
CA GLY A 82 0.06 4.97 0.20
C GLY A 82 1.07 5.90 0.87
N ARG A 83 0.78 7.20 0.81
CA ARG A 83 1.60 8.21 1.49
C ARG A 83 1.70 7.93 2.98
N PHE A 84 0.66 7.33 3.52
CA PHE A 84 0.49 6.92 4.92
C PHE A 84 0.10 5.45 4.99
N GLU A 85 0.15 4.88 6.19
CA GLU A 85 -0.56 3.63 6.50
C GLU A 85 -2.06 3.84 6.26
N VAL A 86 -2.82 2.78 5.94
CA VAL A 86 -4.28 2.86 5.86
C VAL A 86 -4.84 3.24 7.22
N THR A 87 -5.68 4.27 7.23
CA THR A 87 -6.25 4.83 8.46
C THR A 87 -7.56 4.12 8.86
N PHE A 88 -7.96 4.28 10.12
CA PHE A 88 -9.28 3.83 10.56
C PHE A 88 -10.42 4.48 9.77
N ALA A 89 -10.31 5.75 9.37
CA ALA A 89 -11.34 6.40 8.56
C ALA A 89 -11.53 5.72 7.20
N GLU A 90 -10.43 5.32 6.56
CA GLU A 90 -10.44 4.58 5.29
C GLU A 90 -10.94 3.14 5.47
N TRP A 91 -10.55 2.49 6.57
CA TRP A 91 -11.05 1.16 6.95
C TRP A 91 -12.56 1.17 7.22
N ASP A 92 -13.04 2.15 7.99
CA ASP A 92 -14.46 2.31 8.34
C ASP A 92 -15.34 2.50 7.10
N ALA A 93 -14.83 3.20 6.08
CA ALA A 93 -15.52 3.31 4.81
C ALA A 93 -15.64 1.96 4.09
N CYS A 94 -14.59 1.13 4.14
CA CYS A 94 -14.64 -0.23 3.60
C CYS A 94 -15.66 -1.10 4.35
N VAL A 95 -15.68 -1.01 5.70
CA VAL A 95 -16.65 -1.72 6.55
C VAL A 95 -18.08 -1.27 6.27
N ALA A 96 -18.31 0.03 6.08
CA ALA A 96 -19.63 0.59 5.79
C ALA A 96 -20.21 0.13 4.44
N GLU A 97 -19.34 -0.25 3.51
CA GLU A 97 -19.69 -0.78 2.18
C GLU A 97 -19.59 -2.33 2.12
N ASP A 98 -19.53 -3.01 3.29
CA ASP A 98 -19.41 -4.48 3.41
C ASP A 98 -18.19 -5.09 2.69
N GLY A 99 -17.16 -4.29 2.40
CA GLY A 99 -15.91 -4.71 1.76
C GLY A 99 -14.91 -5.28 2.75
N CYS A 100 -14.95 -4.84 4.01
CA CYS A 100 -14.05 -5.25 5.08
C CYS A 100 -14.83 -5.83 6.27
N PRO A 101 -14.22 -6.76 7.01
CA PRO A 101 -14.88 -7.32 8.20
C PRO A 101 -14.99 -6.26 9.29
N ARG A 102 -16.12 -6.32 10.00
CA ARG A 102 -16.37 -5.52 11.19
C ARG A 102 -15.79 -6.22 12.44
N ALA A 103 -15.37 -5.45 13.42
CA ALA A 103 -15.04 -6.01 14.72
C ALA A 103 -16.25 -6.76 15.30
N ASP A 104 -16.01 -7.99 15.75
CA ASP A 104 -17.07 -8.87 16.28
C ASP A 104 -17.57 -8.39 17.65
N SER A 105 -16.76 -7.62 18.38
CA SER A 105 -17.09 -7.04 19.68
C SER A 105 -16.45 -5.65 19.85
N PRO A 106 -16.91 -4.87 20.85
CA PRO A 106 -16.27 -3.60 21.21
C PRO A 106 -14.83 -3.72 21.69
N THR A 107 -14.36 -4.92 22.01
CA THR A 107 -13.06 -5.19 22.61
C THR A 107 -12.15 -6.09 21.78
N GLU A 108 -12.66 -6.67 20.68
CA GLU A 108 -11.90 -7.63 19.88
C GLU A 108 -12.34 -7.59 18.41
N GLY A 109 -11.47 -8.09 17.54
CA GLY A 109 -11.78 -8.32 16.13
C GLY A 109 -11.07 -7.34 15.16
N PRO A 110 -11.30 -7.53 13.87
CA PRO A 110 -10.64 -6.73 12.83
C PRO A 110 -10.92 -5.23 12.98
N GLY A 111 -9.84 -4.44 13.08
CA GLY A 111 -9.96 -2.99 13.22
C GLY A 111 -10.54 -2.53 14.57
N HIS A 112 -10.44 -3.32 15.64
CA HIS A 112 -10.66 -2.84 17.00
C HIS A 112 -9.58 -1.82 17.37
N ASP A 113 -9.92 -0.69 18.01
CA ASP A 113 -9.05 0.48 18.20
C ASP A 113 -8.46 0.65 19.59
N GLU A 114 -8.57 -0.37 20.46
CA GLU A 114 -8.09 -0.35 21.86
C GLU A 114 -8.57 0.86 22.68
N GLY A 115 -9.60 1.56 22.22
CA GLY A 115 -10.05 2.81 22.82
C GLY A 115 -9.09 3.99 22.59
N TRP A 116 -8.11 3.86 21.68
CA TRP A 116 -7.14 4.93 21.38
C TRP A 116 -7.70 5.99 20.43
N GLY A 117 -8.88 5.73 19.86
CA GLY A 117 -9.53 6.56 18.87
C GLY A 117 -9.16 6.20 17.44
N ARG A 118 -10.00 6.60 16.51
CA ARG A 118 -9.98 6.19 15.10
C ARG A 118 -9.48 7.31 14.18
N ALA A 119 -10.27 7.75 13.27
CA ALA A 119 -10.00 8.83 12.31
C ALA A 119 -8.66 8.65 11.57
N ARG A 120 -7.69 9.51 11.83
CA ARG A 120 -6.38 9.50 11.15
C ARG A 120 -5.34 8.57 11.80
N ARG A 121 -5.68 7.76 12.79
CA ARG A 121 -4.75 6.73 13.26
C ARG A 121 -4.67 5.60 12.25
N PRO A 122 -3.50 4.92 12.11
CA PRO A 122 -3.42 3.75 11.25
C PRO A 122 -4.38 2.67 11.76
N VAL A 123 -5.04 1.96 10.87
CA VAL A 123 -5.82 0.78 11.26
C VAL A 123 -4.87 -0.31 11.75
N PHE A 124 -5.24 -0.97 12.84
CA PHE A 124 -4.52 -2.10 13.41
C PHE A 124 -5.51 -3.21 13.85
N ASN A 125 -5.02 -4.27 14.45
CA ASN A 125 -5.78 -5.50 14.69
C ASN A 125 -6.34 -6.07 13.38
N VAL A 126 -5.55 -6.02 12.31
CA VAL A 126 -5.88 -6.57 11.00
C VAL A 126 -4.89 -7.65 10.62
N SER A 127 -5.40 -8.77 10.10
CA SER A 127 -4.59 -9.84 9.53
C SER A 127 -4.18 -9.51 8.10
N TRP A 128 -3.28 -10.30 7.53
CA TRP A 128 -2.93 -10.20 6.12
C TRP A 128 -4.15 -10.42 5.20
N GLN A 129 -5.05 -11.34 5.57
CA GLN A 129 -6.30 -11.58 4.83
C GLN A 129 -7.21 -10.36 4.89
N ASP A 130 -7.37 -9.74 6.06
CA ASP A 130 -8.18 -8.52 6.21
C ASP A 130 -7.64 -7.37 5.34
N ALA A 131 -6.30 -7.19 5.31
CA ALA A 131 -5.66 -6.20 4.46
C ALA A 131 -5.91 -6.47 2.96
N ASN A 132 -5.95 -7.74 2.54
CA ASN A 132 -6.30 -8.10 1.17
C ASN A 132 -7.78 -7.84 0.84
N LEU A 133 -8.70 -8.02 1.77
CA LEU A 133 -10.10 -7.63 1.57
C LEU A 133 -10.22 -6.13 1.32
N TYR A 134 -9.50 -5.31 2.08
CA TYR A 134 -9.44 -3.87 1.86
C TYR A 134 -8.94 -3.50 0.46
N VAL A 135 -7.83 -4.07 0.00
CA VAL A 135 -7.30 -3.75 -1.33
C VAL A 135 -8.21 -4.24 -2.47
N LEU A 136 -8.95 -5.34 -2.28
CA LEU A 136 -9.98 -5.81 -3.22
C LEU A 136 -11.15 -4.82 -3.29
N TRP A 137 -11.68 -4.39 -2.14
CA TRP A 137 -12.71 -3.36 -2.07
C TRP A 137 -12.26 -2.06 -2.73
N LEU A 138 -11.08 -1.55 -2.38
CA LEU A 138 -10.54 -0.31 -2.93
C LEU A 138 -10.33 -0.41 -4.44
N SER A 139 -9.90 -1.58 -4.95
CA SER A 139 -9.76 -1.84 -6.38
C SER A 139 -11.10 -1.81 -7.09
N SER A 140 -12.13 -2.44 -6.52
CA SER A 140 -13.50 -2.41 -7.06
C SER A 140 -14.08 -1.01 -7.09
N LYS A 141 -13.89 -0.26 -5.99
CA LYS A 141 -14.40 1.11 -5.83
C LYS A 141 -13.79 2.10 -6.83
N THR A 142 -12.50 1.95 -7.12
CA THR A 142 -11.75 2.91 -7.95
C THR A 142 -11.59 2.48 -9.41
N GLY A 143 -11.83 1.21 -9.72
CA GLY A 143 -11.49 0.62 -11.01
C GLY A 143 -9.96 0.52 -11.24
N GLN A 144 -9.12 0.72 -10.20
CA GLN A 144 -7.67 0.64 -10.25
C GLN A 144 -7.21 -0.63 -9.52
N ARG A 145 -6.09 -1.23 -9.95
CA ARG A 145 -5.55 -2.43 -9.28
C ARG A 145 -4.69 -2.05 -8.10
N TYR A 146 -5.29 -1.99 -6.93
CA TYR A 146 -4.60 -1.86 -5.65
C TYR A 146 -4.14 -3.22 -5.13
N ARG A 147 -3.09 -3.22 -4.33
CA ARG A 147 -2.51 -4.39 -3.67
C ARG A 147 -1.70 -3.97 -2.45
N LEU A 148 -1.27 -4.91 -1.64
CA LEU A 148 -0.19 -4.66 -0.69
C LEU A 148 1.11 -4.39 -1.46
N LEU A 149 2.05 -3.70 -0.82
CA LEU A 149 3.40 -3.54 -1.38
C LEU A 149 4.08 -4.90 -1.46
N SER A 150 4.95 -5.10 -2.44
CA SER A 150 5.99 -6.12 -2.28
C SER A 150 6.96 -5.70 -1.19
N GLU A 151 7.65 -6.67 -0.59
CA GLU A 151 8.68 -6.39 0.41
C GLU A 151 9.78 -5.48 -0.14
N ALA A 152 10.15 -5.68 -1.41
CA ALA A 152 11.13 -4.85 -2.11
C ALA A 152 10.63 -3.41 -2.33
N GLU A 153 9.36 -3.22 -2.71
CA GLU A 153 8.74 -1.90 -2.83
C GLU A 153 8.70 -1.18 -1.49
N TRP A 154 8.39 -1.91 -0.43
CA TRP A 154 8.38 -1.36 0.93
C TRP A 154 9.78 -0.86 1.32
N GLU A 155 10.82 -1.68 1.20
CA GLU A 155 12.18 -1.29 1.58
C GLU A 155 12.75 -0.17 0.70
N TYR A 156 12.47 -0.20 -0.61
CA TYR A 156 12.82 0.89 -1.52
C TYR A 156 12.19 2.21 -1.11
N SER A 157 10.90 2.17 -0.77
CA SER A 157 10.16 3.34 -0.31
C SER A 157 10.68 3.86 1.04
N ALA A 158 11.01 2.96 1.98
CA ALA A 158 11.56 3.33 3.28
C ALA A 158 12.94 3.98 3.16
N ARG A 159 13.81 3.41 2.32
CA ARG A 159 15.18 3.94 2.09
C ARG A 159 15.19 5.27 1.36
N SER A 160 14.26 5.50 0.46
CA SER A 160 14.14 6.75 -0.33
C SER A 160 15.46 7.28 -0.89
N GLY A 161 16.30 6.37 -1.44
CA GLY A 161 17.61 6.68 -2.00
C GLY A 161 18.78 6.57 -1.02
N ASN A 162 18.55 6.26 0.26
CA ASN A 162 19.59 6.06 1.27
C ASN A 162 19.98 4.59 1.46
N SER A 163 21.23 4.34 1.85
CA SER A 163 21.73 3.02 2.24
C SER A 163 21.84 2.83 3.76
N SER A 164 21.48 3.86 4.54
CA SER A 164 21.56 3.89 5.99
C SER A 164 20.53 2.98 6.66
N ALA A 165 20.63 2.81 7.99
CA ALA A 165 19.71 1.99 8.78
C ALA A 165 18.25 2.47 8.66
N TYR A 166 18.05 3.78 8.63
CA TYR A 166 16.73 4.45 8.48
C TYR A 166 16.76 5.38 7.27
N GLY A 167 15.63 5.80 6.78
CA GLY A 167 15.49 6.67 5.60
C GLY A 167 16.18 8.03 5.71
N TRP A 168 16.62 8.44 6.90
CA TRP A 168 17.30 9.72 7.18
C TRP A 168 18.73 9.57 7.75
N GLY A 169 19.20 8.35 8.00
CA GLY A 169 20.54 8.13 8.59
C GLY A 169 20.63 6.88 9.46
N ASN A 170 21.67 6.79 10.30
CA ASN A 170 21.95 5.60 11.10
C ASN A 170 21.49 5.71 12.57
N SER A 171 20.91 6.82 12.95
CA SER A 171 20.35 7.03 14.29
C SER A 171 18.84 7.31 14.22
N ILE A 172 18.10 6.87 15.22
CA ILE A 172 16.68 7.15 15.39
C ILE A 172 16.45 7.97 16.64
N SER A 173 15.44 8.83 16.61
CA SER A 173 15.07 9.68 17.74
C SER A 173 13.54 9.89 17.76
N GLU A 174 13.01 10.32 18.90
CA GLU A 174 11.57 10.46 19.17
C GLU A 174 10.88 11.54 18.33
N ASP A 175 11.65 12.47 17.78
CA ASP A 175 11.17 13.49 16.85
C ASP A 175 11.04 12.99 15.41
N ARG A 176 11.48 11.75 15.13
CA ARG A 176 11.49 11.13 13.81
C ARG A 176 10.52 9.97 13.65
N ALA A 177 10.16 9.30 14.74
CA ALA A 177 9.32 8.11 14.70
C ALA A 177 8.65 7.84 16.05
N ASN A 178 7.53 7.12 16.02
CA ASN A 178 6.86 6.59 17.21
C ASN A 178 7.32 5.15 17.47
N PHE A 179 8.10 4.92 18.52
CA PHE A 179 8.68 3.60 18.85
C PHE A 179 8.94 3.48 20.36
N ASN A 180 9.39 2.32 20.82
CA ASN A 180 9.87 2.04 22.18
C ASN A 180 8.88 2.46 23.28
N THR A 181 7.57 2.32 23.04
CA THR A 181 6.50 2.62 24.01
C THR A 181 6.45 4.06 24.55
N GLN A 182 7.17 5.00 23.97
CA GLN A 182 7.26 6.39 24.45
C GLN A 182 5.91 7.07 24.61
N ILE A 183 5.01 6.86 23.61
CA ILE A 183 3.64 7.40 23.65
C ILE A 183 2.67 6.32 24.17
N GLY A 184 3.05 5.04 24.15
CA GLY A 184 2.25 3.90 24.60
C GLY A 184 1.10 3.50 23.70
N ARG A 185 1.03 4.04 22.47
CA ARG A 185 0.01 3.77 21.46
C ARG A 185 0.43 4.32 20.10
N THR A 186 -0.32 4.00 19.03
CA THR A 186 -0.14 4.64 17.72
C THR A 186 -0.40 6.14 17.79
N VAL A 187 0.12 6.89 16.82
CA VAL A 187 -0.20 8.31 16.60
C VAL A 187 -0.96 8.49 15.28
N PRO A 188 -1.65 9.61 15.05
CA PRO A 188 -2.21 9.90 13.73
C PRO A 188 -1.14 9.84 12.63
N VAL A 189 -1.47 9.27 11.49
CA VAL A 189 -0.53 9.16 10.35
C VAL A 189 -0.05 10.54 9.90
N GLY A 190 1.22 10.64 9.51
CA GLY A 190 1.84 11.90 9.12
C GLY A 190 2.19 12.81 10.30
N SER A 191 2.29 12.27 11.52
CA SER A 191 2.76 13.03 12.70
C SER A 191 4.24 13.39 12.62
N TYR A 192 5.00 12.70 11.78
CA TYR A 192 6.43 12.92 11.54
C TYR A 192 6.69 13.32 10.10
N GLU A 193 7.83 13.97 9.87
CA GLU A 193 8.24 14.42 8.53
C GLU A 193 8.36 13.24 7.54
N PRO A 194 7.99 13.41 6.27
CA PRO A 194 8.13 12.39 5.25
C PRO A 194 9.60 12.15 4.90
N ASN A 195 9.88 10.99 4.31
CA ASN A 195 11.17 10.71 3.72
C ASN A 195 11.35 11.38 2.35
N GLY A 196 12.48 11.16 1.69
CA GLY A 196 12.83 11.76 0.39
C GLY A 196 11.88 11.44 -0.77
N PHE A 197 11.04 10.41 -0.65
CA PHE A 197 10.00 10.08 -1.62
C PHE A 197 8.61 10.63 -1.25
N GLY A 198 8.50 11.34 -0.12
CA GLY A 198 7.24 11.88 0.38
C GLY A 198 6.36 10.87 1.12
N VAL A 199 6.91 9.73 1.53
CA VAL A 199 6.23 8.68 2.30
C VAL A 199 6.49 8.89 3.79
N HIS A 200 5.42 8.84 4.60
CA HIS A 200 5.48 9.01 6.05
C HIS A 200 5.49 7.67 6.78
N ASP A 201 5.96 7.70 8.01
CA ASP A 201 5.80 6.66 9.04
C ASP A 201 6.35 5.26 8.63
N MET A 202 7.38 5.23 7.76
CA MET A 202 8.03 3.99 7.33
C MET A 202 8.86 3.30 8.45
N HIS A 203 9.01 3.95 9.59
CA HIS A 203 9.79 3.50 10.73
C HIS A 203 9.00 3.72 12.02
N GLY A 204 8.41 2.67 12.57
CA GLY A 204 7.58 2.73 13.78
C GLY A 204 6.10 2.97 13.49
N ASN A 205 5.37 3.45 14.48
CA ASN A 205 3.92 3.61 14.52
C ASN A 205 3.18 2.26 14.39
N ILE A 206 3.17 1.61 13.23
CA ILE A 206 2.56 0.29 13.01
C ILE A 206 3.45 -0.60 12.14
N GLU A 207 3.54 -1.90 12.44
CA GLU A 207 4.16 -2.88 11.54
C GLU A 207 3.23 -3.16 10.36
N GLU A 208 3.81 -3.22 9.16
CA GLU A 208 3.04 -3.26 7.92
C GLU A 208 3.12 -4.61 7.22
N TRP A 209 1.96 -5.23 6.98
CA TRP A 209 1.84 -6.39 6.12
C TRP A 209 2.27 -6.04 4.69
N VAL A 210 3.12 -6.88 4.11
CA VAL A 210 3.44 -6.85 2.68
C VAL A 210 2.97 -8.13 1.98
N GLN A 211 3.06 -8.17 0.66
CA GLN A 211 2.49 -9.25 -0.13
C GLN A 211 3.28 -10.55 -0.06
N ASP A 212 4.56 -10.48 0.30
CA ASP A 212 5.53 -11.57 0.19
C ASP A 212 5.26 -12.70 1.19
N CYS A 213 5.49 -13.95 0.74
CA CYS A 213 5.59 -15.11 1.59
C CYS A 213 6.94 -15.09 2.34
N TRP A 214 6.97 -15.69 3.53
CA TRP A 214 8.22 -15.79 4.28
C TRP A 214 9.23 -16.71 3.60
N ASN A 215 10.47 -16.28 3.60
CA ASN A 215 11.67 -17.06 3.24
C ASN A 215 12.78 -16.67 4.21
N ASP A 216 13.54 -17.66 4.70
CA ASP A 216 14.56 -17.48 5.73
C ASP A 216 15.79 -16.67 5.26
N THR A 217 15.93 -16.45 3.97
CA THR A 217 16.98 -15.62 3.36
C THR A 217 16.50 -15.04 2.05
N TYR A 218 17.23 -14.08 1.48
CA TYR A 218 16.92 -13.51 0.16
C TYR A 218 17.49 -14.32 -1.03
N SER A 219 18.01 -15.55 -0.78
CA SER A 219 18.52 -16.40 -1.85
C SER A 219 17.39 -16.80 -2.81
N GLY A 220 17.49 -16.42 -4.08
CA GLY A 220 16.47 -16.72 -5.10
C GLY A 220 15.30 -15.75 -5.18
N ALA A 221 15.28 -14.71 -4.34
CA ALA A 221 14.20 -13.70 -4.39
C ALA A 221 14.20 -12.89 -5.71
N PRO A 222 13.02 -12.38 -6.18
CA PRO A 222 12.90 -11.59 -7.41
C PRO A 222 13.77 -10.34 -7.38
N LEU A 223 14.39 -9.96 -8.50
CA LEU A 223 15.26 -8.77 -8.64
C LEU A 223 14.56 -7.59 -9.33
N ASP A 224 13.33 -7.79 -9.77
CA ASP A 224 12.51 -6.80 -10.50
C ASP A 224 11.52 -6.04 -9.61
N GLY A 225 11.59 -6.24 -8.30
CA GLY A 225 10.70 -5.63 -7.33
C GLY A 225 9.32 -6.28 -7.20
N SER A 226 9.03 -7.36 -7.94
CA SER A 226 7.81 -8.14 -7.75
C SER A 226 7.79 -8.86 -6.39
N ALA A 227 6.58 -9.10 -5.87
CA ALA A 227 6.42 -9.83 -4.63
C ALA A 227 6.90 -11.29 -4.76
N TRP A 228 7.58 -11.77 -3.72
CA TRP A 228 8.02 -13.15 -3.65
C TRP A 228 6.90 -14.04 -3.10
N THR A 229 6.13 -14.65 -4.02
CA THR A 229 4.96 -15.47 -3.71
C THR A 229 5.27 -16.97 -3.60
N GLN A 230 6.56 -17.33 -3.49
CA GLN A 230 7.05 -18.67 -3.20
C GLN A 230 7.64 -18.70 -1.79
N GLY A 231 7.69 -19.89 -1.17
CA GLY A 231 8.15 -20.09 0.20
C GLY A 231 7.01 -20.45 1.13
N ASP A 232 7.13 -20.14 2.42
CA ASP A 232 6.06 -20.36 3.40
C ASP A 232 5.04 -19.22 3.31
N CYS A 233 3.92 -19.49 2.64
CA CYS A 233 2.86 -18.49 2.44
C CYS A 233 1.79 -18.48 3.56
N ASP A 234 1.82 -19.40 4.51
CA ASP A 234 1.04 -19.30 5.74
C ASP A 234 1.65 -18.25 6.67
N VAL A 235 2.94 -17.95 6.47
CA VAL A 235 3.69 -16.88 7.11
C VAL A 235 3.91 -15.76 6.11
N ARG A 236 3.61 -14.52 6.51
CA ARG A 236 3.78 -13.33 5.68
C ARG A 236 4.77 -12.36 6.32
N VAL A 237 5.38 -11.55 5.47
CA VAL A 237 6.38 -10.59 5.92
C VAL A 237 5.70 -9.35 6.51
N LEU A 238 6.20 -8.90 7.67
CA LEU A 238 5.93 -7.60 8.30
C LEU A 238 7.18 -6.73 8.27
N ARG A 239 6.97 -5.42 8.10
CA ARG A 239 8.05 -4.44 7.96
C ARG A 239 7.80 -3.19 8.82
N GLY A 240 8.86 -2.44 9.12
CA GLY A 240 8.80 -1.10 9.70
C GLY A 240 8.95 -1.02 11.21
N GLY A 241 8.58 -2.08 11.93
CA GLY A 241 8.42 -2.02 13.38
C GLY A 241 7.24 -1.12 13.77
N SER A 242 6.96 -1.00 15.04
CA SER A 242 5.77 -0.30 15.56
C SER A 242 6.09 0.58 16.77
N TRP A 243 5.06 1.20 17.34
CA TRP A 243 5.14 2.04 18.54
C TRP A 243 5.74 1.32 19.77
N ILE A 244 5.71 -0.03 19.80
CA ILE A 244 6.27 -0.87 20.88
C ILE A 244 7.69 -1.36 20.56
N SER A 245 8.14 -1.30 19.32
CA SER A 245 9.37 -1.91 18.85
C SER A 245 10.60 -1.12 19.27
N PHE A 246 11.72 -1.81 19.55
CA PHE A 246 13.01 -1.17 19.82
C PHE A 246 13.67 -0.64 18.54
N PRO A 247 14.60 0.32 18.64
CA PRO A 247 15.26 0.96 17.50
C PRO A 247 15.73 0.01 16.40
N ASP A 248 16.40 -1.09 16.76
CA ASP A 248 16.96 -2.04 15.79
C ASP A 248 15.88 -2.72 14.93
N SER A 249 14.66 -2.84 15.47
CA SER A 249 13.50 -3.41 14.78
C SER A 249 12.89 -2.47 13.73
N LEU A 250 13.21 -1.18 13.78
CA LEU A 250 12.71 -0.17 12.84
C LEU A 250 13.62 0.04 11.63
N ARG A 251 14.79 -0.63 11.54
CA ARG A 251 15.69 -0.50 10.39
C ARG A 251 15.00 -0.84 9.07
N SER A 252 15.33 -0.10 8.03
CA SER A 252 14.76 -0.32 6.68
C SER A 252 14.87 -1.77 6.21
N ALA A 253 15.93 -2.48 6.57
CA ALA A 253 16.17 -3.88 6.17
C ALA A 253 15.53 -4.91 7.11
N ARG A 254 15.05 -4.50 8.32
CA ARG A 254 14.48 -5.43 9.29
C ARG A 254 13.16 -6.01 8.79
N ARG A 255 13.00 -7.31 8.94
CA ARG A 255 11.82 -8.07 8.51
C ARG A 255 11.40 -9.09 9.55
N TYR A 256 10.13 -9.42 9.59
CA TYR A 256 9.56 -10.44 10.46
C TYR A 256 8.64 -11.34 9.66
N GLY A 257 8.70 -12.66 9.93
CA GLY A 257 7.72 -13.62 9.44
C GLY A 257 6.66 -13.86 10.50
N VAL A 258 5.40 -13.66 10.15
CA VAL A 258 4.25 -13.82 11.06
C VAL A 258 3.13 -14.59 10.38
N VAL A 259 2.49 -15.51 11.10
CA VAL A 259 1.32 -16.26 10.60
C VAL A 259 0.25 -15.29 10.10
N SER A 260 -0.14 -15.47 8.86
CA SER A 260 -0.96 -14.52 8.10
C SER A 260 -2.32 -14.18 8.72
N GLY A 261 -2.87 -15.07 9.54
CA GLY A 261 -4.17 -14.90 10.23
C GLY A 261 -4.11 -14.13 11.55
N LEU A 262 -2.92 -13.81 12.05
CA LEU A 262 -2.79 -13.12 13.34
C LEU A 262 -3.17 -11.64 13.23
N ARG A 263 -3.73 -11.12 14.33
CA ARG A 263 -4.10 -9.73 14.52
C ARG A 263 -3.49 -9.24 15.83
N TYR A 264 -2.84 -8.09 15.80
CA TYR A 264 -2.31 -7.41 16.98
C TYR A 264 -2.48 -5.90 16.85
N HIS A 265 -2.55 -5.19 17.98
CA HIS A 265 -2.70 -3.72 18.04
C HIS A 265 -1.46 -2.95 17.54
N PHE A 266 -0.54 -3.64 16.90
CA PHE A 266 0.63 -3.09 16.22
C PHE A 266 0.83 -3.66 14.80
N PHE A 267 -0.15 -4.40 14.22
CA PHE A 267 -0.15 -4.85 12.83
C PHE A 267 -1.18 -4.08 12.01
N GLY A 268 -0.72 -3.44 10.97
CA GLY A 268 -1.51 -2.73 9.99
C GLY A 268 -0.93 -2.92 8.59
N PHE A 269 -1.16 -1.98 7.68
CA PHE A 269 -0.67 -2.08 6.31
C PHE A 269 -0.76 -0.73 5.58
N ARG A 270 -0.06 -0.61 4.46
CA ARG A 270 -0.30 0.40 3.42
C ARG A 270 -0.53 -0.23 2.08
N VAL A 271 -1.02 0.55 1.12
CA VAL A 271 -1.37 0.07 -0.21
C VAL A 271 -0.39 0.53 -1.27
N ALA A 272 -0.32 -0.22 -2.37
CA ALA A 272 0.37 0.16 -3.59
C ALA A 272 -0.51 -0.04 -4.82
N ARG A 273 -0.17 0.62 -5.92
CA ARG A 273 -0.70 0.32 -7.24
C ARG A 273 0.29 0.64 -8.35
N ALA A 274 0.16 -0.07 -9.50
CA ALA A 274 0.85 0.30 -10.73
C ALA A 274 0.27 1.61 -11.31
N LEU A 275 1.07 2.34 -12.05
CA LEU A 275 0.71 3.58 -12.76
C LEU A 275 0.51 3.32 -14.25
#